data_57390cf723dabf2a0b57b0ee777833ad
#
_entry.id   57390cf723dabf2a0b57b0ee777833ad
#
_cell.length_a   1.000
_cell.length_b   1.000
_cell.length_c   1.000
_cell.angle_alpha   90.00
_cell.angle_beta   90.00
_cell.angle_gamma   90.00
#
_symmetry.space_group_name_H-M   'P 1'
#
loop_
_entity.id
_entity.type
_entity.pdbx_description
1 polymer ?
#
loop_
_entity_poly.entity_id
_entity_poly.type
_entity_poly.pdbx_seq_one_letter_code
_entity_poly.pdbx_strand_id
1 'polypeptide(L)'
;MDKRIPNSIRFLSMDAVQKAKSGHPGMPMGMADIASVLFTEFIKINPNDPEWPNRDRFVLSNGHGSMLIYSLLYLMGYKEPTLNDIKKFRKVKSKTPGHPEFRHTKGIETTTGPLGQGLGNAVGMAVSYTHLTLPTNREV
;
A
#
# COMPACT_ATOMS: atom_id res chain seq x y z
N MET A 1 -16.92 -14.81 -3.03
CA MET A 1 -15.79 -13.87 -3.17
C MET A 1 -15.37 -13.81 -4.63
N ASP A 2 -15.35 -12.64 -5.22
CA ASP A 2 -14.85 -12.44 -6.59
C ASP A 2 -13.33 -12.65 -6.63
N LYS A 3 -12.88 -13.64 -7.40
CA LYS A 3 -11.45 -13.98 -7.50
C LYS A 3 -10.66 -13.09 -8.48
N ARG A 4 -11.31 -12.16 -9.17
CA ARG A 4 -10.65 -11.28 -10.15
C ARG A 4 -9.58 -10.39 -9.50
N ILE A 5 -9.92 -9.71 -8.40
CA ILE A 5 -8.97 -8.80 -7.72
C ILE A 5 -7.78 -9.57 -7.14
N PRO A 6 -7.96 -10.62 -6.31
CA PRO A 6 -6.81 -11.34 -5.76
C PRO A 6 -5.94 -11.98 -6.85
N ASN A 7 -6.54 -12.50 -7.92
CA ASN A 7 -5.75 -13.04 -9.03
C ASN A 7 -5.00 -11.94 -9.78
N SER A 8 -5.60 -10.77 -9.98
CA SER A 8 -4.90 -9.62 -10.58
C SER A 8 -3.69 -9.18 -9.76
N ILE A 9 -3.83 -9.15 -8.42
CA ILE A 9 -2.70 -8.87 -7.52
C ILE A 9 -1.57 -9.89 -7.72
N ARG A 10 -1.91 -11.18 -7.78
CA ARG A 10 -0.94 -12.25 -7.98
C ARG A 10 -0.20 -12.10 -9.31
N PHE A 11 -0.94 -11.95 -10.42
CA PHE A 11 -0.33 -11.81 -11.75
C PHE A 11 0.51 -10.55 -11.87
N LEU A 12 0.01 -9.39 -11.45
CA LEU A 12 0.77 -8.13 -11.48
C LEU A 12 2.08 -8.26 -10.68
N SER A 13 2.02 -8.90 -9.52
CA SER A 13 3.20 -9.08 -8.65
C SER A 13 4.22 -10.05 -9.27
N MET A 14 3.73 -11.17 -9.78
CA MET A 14 4.57 -12.18 -10.42
C MET A 14 5.28 -11.62 -11.66
N ASP A 15 4.52 -10.98 -12.56
CA ASP A 15 5.05 -10.44 -13.81
C ASP A 15 6.05 -9.30 -13.56
N ALA A 16 5.75 -8.40 -12.61
CA ALA A 16 6.63 -7.30 -12.27
C ALA A 16 7.97 -7.79 -11.69
N VAL A 17 7.93 -8.74 -10.75
CA VAL A 17 9.13 -9.34 -10.15
C VAL A 17 9.93 -10.13 -11.19
N GLN A 18 9.26 -10.93 -12.01
CA GLN A 18 9.90 -11.69 -13.08
C GLN A 18 10.60 -10.77 -14.08
N LYS A 19 9.91 -9.70 -14.52
CA LYS A 19 10.48 -8.72 -15.45
C LYS A 19 11.65 -7.96 -14.84
N ALA A 20 11.58 -7.61 -13.58
CA ALA A 20 12.66 -6.93 -12.88
C ALA A 20 13.86 -7.85 -12.59
N LYS A 21 13.66 -9.17 -12.65
CA LYS A 21 14.60 -10.20 -12.18
C LYS A 21 15.07 -9.95 -10.74
N SER A 22 14.22 -9.33 -9.94
CA SER A 22 14.50 -8.92 -8.57
C SER A 22 13.20 -8.59 -7.84
N GLY A 23 13.10 -8.97 -6.57
CA GLY A 23 11.94 -8.69 -5.74
C GLY A 23 11.44 -9.91 -4.99
N HIS A 24 10.33 -9.75 -4.27
CA HIS A 24 9.78 -10.76 -3.37
C HIS A 24 8.31 -11.05 -3.75
N PRO A 25 8.03 -12.10 -4.53
CA PRO A 25 6.66 -12.39 -4.96
C PRO A 25 5.81 -13.11 -3.91
N GLY A 26 6.43 -13.84 -2.98
CA GLY A 26 5.73 -14.74 -2.05
C GLY A 26 4.69 -14.04 -1.18
N MET A 27 5.05 -12.93 -0.57
CA MET A 27 4.13 -12.18 0.30
C MET A 27 2.96 -11.57 -0.50
N PRO A 28 3.15 -10.85 -1.60
CA PRO A 28 2.04 -10.35 -2.41
C PRO A 28 1.09 -11.45 -2.88
N MET A 29 1.62 -12.60 -3.27
CA MET A 29 0.81 -13.73 -3.72
C MET A 29 0.02 -14.36 -2.57
N GLY A 30 0.64 -14.56 -1.41
CA GLY A 30 0.01 -15.18 -0.24
C GLY A 30 -1.04 -14.28 0.42
N MET A 31 -0.83 -12.96 0.40
CA MET A 31 -1.73 -11.98 1.02
C MET A 31 -2.83 -11.45 0.10
N ALA A 32 -2.87 -11.88 -1.15
CA ALA A 32 -3.77 -11.31 -2.16
C ALA A 32 -5.26 -11.40 -1.78
N ASP A 33 -5.72 -12.52 -1.21
CA ASP A 33 -7.13 -12.67 -0.81
C ASP A 33 -7.47 -11.75 0.37
N ILE A 34 -6.64 -11.74 1.41
CA ILE A 34 -6.84 -10.90 2.60
C ILE A 34 -6.83 -9.43 2.21
N ALA A 35 -5.85 -9.01 1.43
CA ALA A 35 -5.72 -7.63 0.98
C ALA A 35 -6.89 -7.20 0.08
N SER A 36 -7.41 -8.10 -0.77
CA SER A 36 -8.59 -7.84 -1.59
C SER A 36 -9.80 -7.53 -0.73
N VAL A 37 -10.11 -8.39 0.24
CA VAL A 37 -11.24 -8.17 1.16
C VAL A 37 -11.07 -6.87 1.94
N LEU A 38 -9.88 -6.64 2.49
CA LEU A 38 -9.59 -5.44 3.26
C LEU A 38 -9.86 -4.16 2.45
N PHE A 39 -9.38 -4.11 1.20
CA PHE A 39 -9.48 -2.92 0.36
C PHE A 39 -10.84 -2.73 -0.31
N THR A 40 -11.62 -3.79 -0.50
CA THR A 40 -12.95 -3.68 -1.12
C THR A 40 -14.09 -3.53 -0.13
N GLU A 41 -13.94 -4.01 1.12
CA GLU A 41 -15.04 -4.09 2.06
C GLU A 41 -14.84 -3.24 3.32
N PHE A 42 -13.60 -2.96 3.73
CA PHE A 42 -13.33 -2.35 5.02
C PHE A 42 -12.64 -0.99 4.96
N ILE A 43 -11.58 -0.85 4.16
CA ILE A 43 -10.77 0.37 4.10
C ILE A 43 -11.53 1.52 3.43
N LYS A 44 -11.52 2.67 4.08
CA LYS A 44 -12.05 3.93 3.55
C LYS A 44 -10.91 4.72 2.92
N ILE A 45 -10.90 4.77 1.61
CA ILE A 45 -9.91 5.50 0.80
C ILE A 45 -10.61 6.35 -0.26
N ASN A 46 -9.92 7.39 -0.72
CA ASN A 46 -10.34 8.18 -1.87
C ASN A 46 -9.21 8.22 -2.91
N PRO A 47 -9.26 7.41 -3.97
CA PRO A 47 -8.21 7.39 -4.99
C PRO A 47 -8.00 8.73 -5.71
N ASN A 48 -9.03 9.58 -5.76
CA ASN A 48 -8.94 10.91 -6.36
C ASN A 48 -8.29 11.94 -5.43
N ASP A 49 -8.34 11.70 -4.11
CA ASP A 49 -7.69 12.50 -3.08
C ASP A 49 -6.94 11.59 -2.09
N PRO A 50 -5.74 11.12 -2.47
CA PRO A 50 -4.94 10.22 -1.64
C PRO A 50 -4.52 10.79 -0.28
N GLU A 51 -4.63 12.10 -0.11
CA GLU A 51 -4.28 12.80 1.12
C GLU A 51 -5.50 13.19 1.96
N TRP A 52 -6.71 12.73 1.57
CA TRP A 52 -7.95 12.99 2.30
C TRP A 52 -7.78 12.74 3.81
N PRO A 53 -8.04 13.74 4.67
CA PRO A 53 -7.71 13.64 6.10
C PRO A 53 -8.39 12.47 6.82
N ASN A 54 -9.63 12.15 6.46
CA ASN A 54 -10.44 11.10 7.09
C ASN A 54 -10.30 9.73 6.42
N ARG A 55 -9.23 9.50 5.65
CA ARG A 55 -8.93 8.18 5.08
C ARG A 55 -8.35 7.24 6.13
N ASP A 56 -8.55 5.95 5.95
CA ASP A 56 -7.80 4.95 6.71
C ASP A 56 -6.33 4.91 6.26
N ARG A 57 -5.44 4.63 7.20
CA ARG A 57 -3.99 4.56 6.97
C ARG A 57 -3.55 3.10 6.87
N PHE A 58 -3.26 2.67 5.66
CA PHE A 58 -2.71 1.33 5.45
C PHE A 58 -1.18 1.37 5.45
N VAL A 59 -0.56 0.61 6.35
CA VAL A 59 0.89 0.50 6.45
C VAL A 59 1.33 -0.92 6.10
N LEU A 60 2.09 -1.05 5.01
CA LEU A 60 2.71 -2.31 4.63
C LEU A 60 4.02 -2.50 5.40
N SER A 61 3.95 -3.13 6.58
CA SER A 61 5.14 -3.37 7.42
C SER A 61 6.17 -4.29 6.74
N ASN A 62 5.69 -5.27 5.98
CA ASN A 62 6.52 -6.16 5.17
C ASN A 62 6.91 -5.45 3.85
N GLY A 63 7.63 -4.34 3.94
CA GLY A 63 7.93 -3.47 2.80
C GLY A 63 8.64 -4.16 1.62
N HIS A 64 9.33 -5.28 1.85
CA HIS A 64 9.92 -6.10 0.79
C HIS A 64 8.87 -6.67 -0.18
N GLY A 65 7.62 -6.89 0.27
CA GLY A 65 6.49 -7.29 -0.57
C GLY A 65 5.77 -6.13 -1.23
N SER A 66 6.47 -5.08 -1.60
CA SER A 66 5.94 -3.80 -2.10
C SER A 66 4.97 -3.95 -3.28
N MET A 67 5.10 -4.98 -4.10
CA MET A 67 4.16 -5.22 -5.20
C MET A 67 2.72 -5.44 -4.74
N LEU A 68 2.49 -5.88 -3.49
CA LEU A 68 1.13 -5.97 -2.95
C LEU A 68 0.46 -4.58 -2.96
N ILE A 69 1.10 -3.59 -2.34
CA ILE A 69 0.50 -2.26 -2.25
C ILE A 69 0.44 -1.55 -3.59
N TYR A 70 1.43 -1.71 -4.47
CA TYR A 70 1.38 -1.12 -5.81
C TYR A 70 0.25 -1.70 -6.66
N SER A 71 0.03 -3.01 -6.58
CA SER A 71 -1.09 -3.66 -7.26
C SER A 71 -2.43 -3.19 -6.71
N LEU A 72 -2.56 -3.05 -5.39
CA LEU A 72 -3.77 -2.55 -4.75
C LEU A 72 -4.06 -1.10 -5.17
N LEU A 73 -3.09 -0.19 -5.07
CA LEU A 73 -3.28 1.21 -5.46
C LEU A 73 -3.74 1.31 -6.93
N TYR A 74 -3.11 0.55 -7.83
CA TYR A 74 -3.50 0.51 -9.23
C TYR A 74 -4.95 -0.02 -9.41
N LEU A 75 -5.29 -1.13 -8.78
CA LEU A 75 -6.61 -1.77 -8.91
C LEU A 75 -7.73 -0.96 -8.25
N MET A 76 -7.42 -0.20 -7.19
CA MET A 76 -8.36 0.70 -6.52
C MET A 76 -8.54 2.03 -7.26
N GLY A 77 -7.85 2.26 -8.38
CA GLY A 77 -8.07 3.42 -9.24
C GLY A 77 -7.27 4.67 -8.87
N TYR A 78 -6.20 4.53 -8.09
CA TYR A 78 -5.28 5.65 -7.89
C TYR A 78 -4.64 6.08 -9.23
N LYS A 79 -4.36 7.37 -9.38
CA LYS A 79 -3.70 7.90 -10.59
C LYS A 79 -2.26 7.40 -10.73
N GLU A 80 -1.61 7.07 -9.63
CA GLU A 80 -0.28 6.48 -9.49
C GLU A 80 -0.30 5.37 -8.44
N PRO A 81 0.37 4.22 -8.66
CA PRO A 81 1.14 3.87 -9.86
C PRO A 81 0.25 3.45 -11.03
N THR A 82 0.68 3.78 -12.24
CA THR A 82 0.07 3.27 -13.49
C THR A 82 0.57 1.86 -13.82
N LEU A 83 -0.07 1.19 -14.76
CA LEU A 83 0.43 -0.09 -15.27
C LEU A 83 1.84 0.04 -15.85
N ASN A 84 2.16 1.19 -16.44
CA ASN A 84 3.51 1.44 -16.97
C ASN A 84 4.55 1.58 -15.85
N ASP A 85 4.16 2.15 -14.70
CA ASP A 85 5.03 2.20 -13.52
C ASP A 85 5.26 0.79 -12.95
N ILE A 86 4.23 -0.04 -12.88
CA ILE A 86 4.34 -1.45 -12.46
C ILE A 86 5.31 -2.21 -13.38
N LYS A 87 5.22 -1.99 -14.70
CA LYS A 87 6.16 -2.58 -15.67
C LYS A 87 7.62 -2.13 -15.49
N LYS A 88 7.83 -1.02 -14.76
CA LYS A 88 9.16 -0.48 -14.40
C LYS A 88 9.54 -0.76 -12.95
N PHE A 89 8.92 -1.75 -12.32
CA PHE A 89 9.21 -2.12 -10.93
C PHE A 89 10.72 -2.24 -10.68
N ARG A 90 11.20 -1.61 -9.61
CA ARG A 90 12.61 -1.54 -9.18
C ARG A 90 13.57 -0.88 -10.18
N LYS A 91 13.08 -0.20 -11.20
CA LYS A 91 13.94 0.61 -12.07
C LYS A 91 14.22 1.98 -11.43
N VAL A 92 15.37 2.55 -11.75
CA VAL A 92 15.75 3.88 -11.28
C VAL A 92 14.67 4.90 -11.68
N LYS A 93 14.32 5.77 -10.75
CA LYS A 93 13.25 6.80 -10.89
C LYS A 93 11.84 6.24 -11.17
N SER A 94 11.61 4.94 -10.99
CA SER A 94 10.27 4.37 -11.08
C SER A 94 9.40 4.78 -9.90
N LYS A 95 8.09 4.95 -10.13
CA LYS A 95 7.08 5.13 -9.06
C LYS A 95 6.82 3.85 -8.26
N THR A 96 7.46 2.74 -8.60
CA THR A 96 7.35 1.46 -7.93
C THR A 96 8.73 0.96 -7.48
N PRO A 97 9.38 1.63 -6.50
CA PRO A 97 10.66 1.18 -5.96
C PRO A 97 10.53 -0.17 -5.24
N GLY A 98 11.66 -0.78 -4.91
CA GLY A 98 11.71 -2.10 -4.28
C GLY A 98 11.05 -2.18 -2.90
N HIS A 99 10.96 -1.06 -2.20
CA HIS A 99 10.25 -0.88 -0.93
C HIS A 99 9.37 0.37 -1.03
N PRO A 100 8.23 0.43 -0.32
CA PRO A 100 7.38 1.62 -0.33
C PRO A 100 8.12 2.83 0.26
N GLU A 101 8.04 3.95 -0.43
CA GLU A 101 8.66 5.21 0.00
C GLU A 101 7.60 6.29 0.15
N PHE A 102 7.54 6.89 1.34
CA PHE A 102 6.60 7.97 1.64
C PHE A 102 6.81 9.16 0.71
N ARG A 103 5.73 9.72 0.18
CA ARG A 103 5.71 10.82 -0.79
C ARG A 103 6.32 10.52 -2.17
N HIS A 104 6.96 9.38 -2.36
CA HIS A 104 7.45 8.97 -3.68
C HIS A 104 6.31 8.42 -4.56
N THR A 105 5.48 7.56 -3.97
CA THR A 105 4.26 7.03 -4.61
C THR A 105 3.04 7.50 -3.82
N LYS A 106 2.05 8.06 -4.49
CA LYS A 106 0.80 8.49 -3.83
C LYS A 106 0.07 7.30 -3.19
N GLY A 107 -0.48 7.51 -2.00
CA GLY A 107 -1.14 6.45 -1.22
C GLY A 107 -0.21 5.62 -0.34
N ILE A 108 1.09 5.91 -0.31
CA ILE A 108 2.05 5.32 0.62
C ILE A 108 2.14 6.18 1.88
N GLU A 109 1.74 5.63 3.02
CA GLU A 109 1.63 6.35 4.29
C GLU A 109 2.97 6.47 5.04
N THR A 110 3.89 5.55 4.82
CA THR A 110 5.22 5.57 5.46
C THR A 110 6.22 4.74 4.67
N THR A 111 7.49 5.13 4.73
CA THR A 111 8.58 4.35 4.17
C THR A 111 8.81 3.11 5.03
N THR A 112 8.81 1.94 4.39
CA THR A 112 9.07 0.66 5.04
C THR A 112 10.14 -0.13 4.29
N GLY A 113 10.71 -1.13 4.93
CA GLY A 113 11.81 -1.96 4.41
C GLY A 113 12.42 -2.77 5.55
N PRO A 114 13.00 -2.12 6.58
CA PRO A 114 13.40 -2.83 7.79
C PRO A 114 12.21 -3.51 8.45
N LEU A 115 12.33 -4.81 8.74
CA LEU A 115 11.23 -5.61 9.29
C LEU A 115 10.79 -5.09 10.66
N GLY A 116 9.47 -4.97 10.85
CA GLY A 116 8.88 -4.46 12.10
C GLY A 116 8.74 -2.94 12.17
N GLN A 117 9.49 -2.16 11.39
CA GLN A 117 9.41 -0.69 11.43
C GLN A 117 8.02 -0.17 11.07
N GLY A 118 7.36 -0.75 10.08
CA GLY A 118 6.01 -0.35 9.69
C GLY A 118 4.99 -0.52 10.81
N LEU A 119 5.09 -1.60 11.60
CA LEU A 119 4.23 -1.80 12.77
C LEU A 119 4.45 -0.68 13.80
N GLY A 120 5.70 -0.35 14.12
CA GLY A 120 6.01 0.77 15.02
C GLY A 120 5.47 2.10 14.53
N ASN A 121 5.61 2.38 13.23
CA ASN A 121 5.06 3.60 12.63
C ASN A 121 3.52 3.63 12.70
N ALA A 122 2.85 2.51 12.45
CA ALA A 122 1.39 2.41 12.53
C ALA A 122 0.88 2.64 13.96
N VAL A 123 1.57 2.09 14.97
CA VAL A 123 1.25 2.35 16.38
C VAL A 123 1.44 3.84 16.71
N GLY A 124 2.54 4.44 16.27
CA GLY A 124 2.78 5.89 16.46
C GLY A 124 1.70 6.75 15.84
N MET A 125 1.25 6.42 14.61
CA MET A 125 0.15 7.12 13.94
C MET A 125 -1.16 6.99 14.72
N ALA A 126 -1.51 5.80 15.18
CA ALA A 126 -2.74 5.54 15.94
C ALA A 126 -2.76 6.30 17.28
N VAL A 127 -1.65 6.32 18.01
CA VAL A 127 -1.52 7.05 19.28
C VAL A 127 -1.61 8.56 19.06
N SER A 128 -0.91 9.09 18.06
CA SER A 128 -0.95 10.52 17.73
C SER A 128 -2.36 10.98 17.37
N TYR A 129 -3.08 10.21 16.60
CA TYR A 129 -4.47 10.51 16.23
C TYR A 129 -5.39 10.56 17.44
N THR A 130 -5.24 9.64 18.38
CA THR A 130 -5.99 9.62 19.64
C THR A 130 -5.74 10.90 20.45
N HIS A 131 -4.50 11.34 20.55
CA HIS A 131 -4.14 12.57 21.26
C HIS A 131 -4.68 13.85 20.60
N LEU A 132 -4.77 13.86 19.27
CA LEU A 132 -5.32 15.01 18.53
C LEU A 132 -6.85 15.13 18.64
N THR A 133 -7.55 14.00 18.79
CA THR A 133 -9.02 13.99 18.82
C THR A 133 -9.62 14.15 20.21
N LEU A 134 -8.95 13.67 21.26
CA LEU A 134 -9.44 13.75 22.64
C LEU A 134 -9.64 15.19 23.17
N PRO A 135 -8.77 16.17 22.88
CA PRO A 135 -8.97 17.56 23.32
C PRO A 135 -10.21 18.23 22.70
N THR A 136 -10.53 17.93 21.45
CA THR A 136 -11.68 18.53 20.76
C THR A 136 -13.04 18.03 21.29
N ASN A 137 -13.07 16.86 21.92
CA ASN A 137 -14.28 16.32 22.55
C ASN A 137 -14.50 16.80 24.00
N ARG A 138 -13.59 17.61 24.56
CA ARG A 138 -13.70 18.16 25.91
C ARG A 138 -14.27 19.58 25.97
N GLU A 139 -14.47 20.20 24.82
CA GLU A 139 -15.02 21.58 24.73
C GLU A 139 -16.50 21.60 24.34
N VAL A 140 -17.24 20.52 24.60
CA VAL A 140 -18.70 20.47 24.43
C VAL A 140 -19.36 20.25 25.77
#